data_73ff4bf201b95316c554ceb41bc20bf2
#
_entry.id   73ff4bf201b95316c554ceb41bc20bf2
#
_cell.length_a   1.000
_cell.length_b   1.000
_cell.length_c   1.000
_cell.angle_alpha   90.00
_cell.angle_beta   90.00
_cell.angle_gamma   90.00
#
_symmetry.space_group_name_H-M   'P 1'
#
loop_
_entity.id
_entity.type
_entity.pdbx_description
1 polymer ?
#
loop_
_entity_poly.entity_id
_entity_poly.type
_entity_poly.pdbx_seq_one_letter_code
_entity_poly.pdbx_strand_id
1 'polypeptide(L)'
;KDSTVELYAGFGKSVYTAFATVGGNAVGVVATGKNLCHNCVAKIARFVRLCDAFSVPVVTIVDTEGFVPSVSDDIAGGIREAARLAATYADATTAKVTVLAGKAVGPVYTALAAADLRIAVTGCVVSALEPSAAVSVLYKDEIDASDNIIAATNAKAAAYTAEMCSAANA
;
A
#
# COMPACT_ATOMS: atom_id res chain seq x y z
N LYS A 1 -23.20 11.40 4.37
CA LYS A 1 -22.32 11.98 3.39
C LYS A 1 -21.28 12.92 4.01
N ASP A 2 -21.51 13.55 5.12
CA ASP A 2 -20.63 14.56 5.74
C ASP A 2 -20.08 14.10 7.11
N SER A 3 -19.76 12.80 7.24
CA SER A 3 -19.26 12.23 8.50
C SER A 3 -17.74 12.17 8.61
N THR A 4 -17.01 12.73 7.64
CA THR A 4 -15.54 12.64 7.60
C THR A 4 -14.90 13.89 8.17
N VAL A 5 -13.93 13.69 9.07
CA VAL A 5 -13.06 14.75 9.61
C VAL A 5 -11.63 14.39 9.26
N GLU A 6 -11.07 15.10 8.28
CA GLU A 6 -9.68 14.88 7.85
C GLU A 6 -8.68 15.38 8.90
N LEU A 7 -7.66 14.56 9.19
CA LEU A 7 -6.54 14.91 10.04
C LEU A 7 -5.25 15.01 9.23
N TYR A 8 -4.40 15.97 9.60
CA TYR A 8 -3.08 16.18 9.00
C TYR A 8 -3.10 16.49 7.49
N ALA A 9 -4.14 17.17 6.98
CA ALA A 9 -4.30 17.49 5.55
C ALA A 9 -3.07 18.19 4.92
N GLY A 10 -2.38 19.04 5.67
CA GLY A 10 -1.18 19.75 5.22
C GLY A 10 0.11 18.92 5.18
N PHE A 11 0.11 17.69 5.72
CA PHE A 11 1.28 16.83 5.87
C PHE A 11 1.07 15.51 5.11
N GLY A 12 2.09 15.02 4.40
CA GLY A 12 2.00 13.75 3.67
C GLY A 12 0.83 13.70 2.68
N LYS A 13 0.80 14.63 1.73
CA LYS A 13 -0.36 14.92 0.86
C LYS A 13 -0.84 13.77 -0.02
N SER A 14 0.01 12.77 -0.28
CA SER A 14 -0.38 11.57 -1.06
C SER A 14 -1.17 10.55 -0.22
N VAL A 15 -1.45 10.85 1.04
CA VAL A 15 -2.24 9.98 1.93
C VAL A 15 -3.37 10.78 2.54
N TYR A 16 -4.55 10.19 2.56
CA TYR A 16 -5.71 10.71 3.26
C TYR A 16 -5.88 9.98 4.60
N THR A 17 -6.05 10.74 5.68
CA THR A 17 -6.35 10.19 7.00
C THR A 17 -7.51 10.97 7.61
N ALA A 18 -8.56 10.27 8.04
CA ALA A 18 -9.76 10.92 8.57
C ALA A 18 -10.46 10.03 9.61
N PHE A 19 -11.18 10.64 10.52
CA PHE A 19 -12.26 9.95 11.21
C PHE A 19 -13.53 9.98 10.36
N ALA A 20 -14.27 8.89 10.37
CA ALA A 20 -15.53 8.75 9.65
C ALA A 20 -16.53 7.92 10.45
N THR A 21 -17.79 7.93 10.03
CA THR A 21 -18.81 7.05 10.59
C THR A 21 -19.24 6.02 9.56
N VAL A 22 -19.10 4.74 9.88
CA VAL A 22 -19.52 3.62 9.05
C VAL A 22 -20.50 2.75 9.84
N GLY A 23 -21.72 2.61 9.33
CA GLY A 23 -22.76 1.83 10.01
C GLY A 23 -23.09 2.34 11.42
N GLY A 24 -22.92 3.65 11.68
CA GLY A 24 -23.15 4.26 12.99
C GLY A 24 -21.95 4.21 13.94
N ASN A 25 -20.86 3.53 13.58
CA ASN A 25 -19.65 3.41 14.39
C ASN A 25 -18.55 4.35 13.88
N ALA A 26 -17.82 4.96 14.82
CA ALA A 26 -16.65 5.77 14.49
C ALA A 26 -15.50 4.87 14.05
N VAL A 27 -14.88 5.22 12.93
CA VAL A 27 -13.71 4.52 12.38
C VAL A 27 -12.64 5.51 11.94
N GLY A 28 -11.37 5.10 12.03
CA GLY A 28 -10.27 5.78 11.38
C GLY A 28 -10.13 5.27 9.95
N VAL A 29 -10.02 6.16 8.98
CA VAL A 29 -9.83 5.82 7.57
C VAL A 29 -8.45 6.27 7.14
N VAL A 30 -7.70 5.36 6.53
CA VAL A 30 -6.43 5.62 5.85
C VAL A 30 -6.63 5.28 4.37
N ALA A 31 -6.38 6.21 3.45
CA ALA A 31 -6.37 5.91 2.03
C ALA A 31 -5.00 6.29 1.44
N THR A 32 -4.36 5.35 0.77
CA THR A 32 -3.04 5.57 0.17
C THR A 32 -3.17 6.17 -1.22
N GLY A 33 -2.17 6.94 -1.63
CA GLY A 33 -1.98 7.33 -3.02
C GLY A 33 -0.92 6.45 -3.69
N LYS A 34 -0.67 6.70 -4.98
CA LYS A 34 0.20 5.86 -5.81
C LYS A 34 1.58 5.63 -5.23
N ASN A 35 2.25 6.68 -4.76
CA ASN A 35 3.61 6.60 -4.21
C ASN A 35 3.65 7.26 -2.84
N LEU A 36 4.28 6.61 -1.89
CA LEU A 36 4.36 7.06 -0.50
C LEU A 36 5.76 7.55 -0.16
N CYS A 37 5.89 8.84 0.13
CA CYS A 37 7.10 9.44 0.66
C CYS A 37 7.21 9.19 2.18
N HIS A 38 8.38 9.44 2.76
CA HIS A 38 8.63 9.29 4.21
C HIS A 38 7.59 10.03 5.07
N ASN A 39 7.18 11.25 4.67
CA ASN A 39 6.15 12.02 5.37
C ASN A 39 4.76 11.36 5.29
N CYS A 40 4.44 10.73 4.15
CA CYS A 40 3.18 10.00 3.96
C CYS A 40 3.11 8.80 4.90
N VAL A 41 4.19 8.06 4.97
CA VAL A 41 4.34 6.88 5.84
C VAL A 41 4.27 7.28 7.32
N ALA A 42 4.99 8.35 7.70
CA ALA A 42 4.95 8.90 9.06
C ALA A 42 3.52 9.37 9.45
N LYS A 43 2.77 9.97 8.52
CA LYS A 43 1.37 10.35 8.71
C LYS A 43 0.50 9.15 9.06
N ILE A 44 0.60 8.06 8.27
CA ILE A 44 -0.16 6.83 8.51
C ILE A 44 0.17 6.28 9.90
N ALA A 45 1.44 6.08 10.20
CA ALA A 45 1.87 5.52 11.48
C ALA A 45 1.39 6.34 12.68
N ARG A 46 1.46 7.69 12.58
CA ARG A 46 0.94 8.58 13.61
C ARG A 46 -0.57 8.46 13.79
N PHE A 47 -1.32 8.39 12.68
CA PHE A 47 -2.76 8.31 12.71
C PHE A 47 -3.25 6.97 13.27
N VAL A 48 -2.62 5.84 12.86
CA VAL A 48 -2.97 4.51 13.38
C VAL A 48 -2.71 4.42 14.88
N ARG A 49 -1.60 4.98 15.39
CA ARG A 49 -1.33 5.06 16.83
C ARG A 49 -2.37 5.89 17.58
N LEU A 50 -2.86 6.97 16.96
CA LEU A 50 -3.94 7.76 17.55
C LEU A 50 -5.22 6.93 17.64
N CYS A 51 -5.60 6.22 16.57
CA CYS A 51 -6.77 5.34 16.57
C CYS A 51 -6.63 4.23 17.64
N ASP A 52 -5.46 3.61 17.73
CA ASP A 52 -5.20 2.55 18.69
C ASP A 52 -5.32 3.04 20.14
N ALA A 53 -4.77 4.22 20.45
CA ALA A 53 -4.83 4.83 21.78
C ALA A 53 -6.29 5.08 22.27
N PHE A 54 -7.22 5.27 21.34
CA PHE A 54 -8.64 5.48 21.63
C PHE A 54 -9.52 4.28 21.26
N SER A 55 -8.93 3.12 20.94
CA SER A 55 -9.63 1.92 20.52
C SER A 55 -10.60 2.14 19.34
N VAL A 56 -10.23 3.03 18.42
CA VAL A 56 -10.99 3.32 17.20
C VAL A 56 -10.55 2.34 16.12
N PRO A 57 -11.45 1.52 15.54
CA PRO A 57 -11.14 0.61 14.45
C PRO A 57 -10.57 1.36 13.23
N VAL A 58 -9.62 0.74 12.52
CA VAL A 58 -8.97 1.34 11.36
C VAL A 58 -9.36 0.62 10.08
N VAL A 59 -9.79 1.38 9.07
CA VAL A 59 -10.01 0.91 7.70
C VAL A 59 -8.94 1.51 6.81
N THR A 60 -8.11 0.65 6.22
CA THR A 60 -7.04 1.05 5.31
C THR A 60 -7.42 0.70 3.88
N ILE A 61 -7.47 1.70 2.99
CA ILE A 61 -7.74 1.53 1.56
C ILE A 61 -6.41 1.65 0.83
N VAL A 62 -5.98 0.58 0.19
CA VAL A 62 -4.67 0.48 -0.47
C VAL A 62 -4.82 0.58 -1.98
N ASP A 63 -4.18 1.58 -2.56
CA ASP A 63 -3.90 1.73 -3.98
C ASP A 63 -2.53 2.39 -4.13
N THR A 64 -1.46 1.60 -4.10
CA THR A 64 -0.09 2.11 -4.07
C THR A 64 0.88 1.28 -4.91
N GLU A 65 1.76 1.95 -5.61
CA GLU A 65 2.90 1.37 -6.33
C GLU A 65 4.13 1.18 -5.43
N GLY A 66 4.05 1.64 -4.18
CA GLY A 66 5.12 1.50 -3.20
C GLY A 66 5.69 2.82 -2.69
N PHE A 67 6.91 2.75 -2.16
CA PHE A 67 7.63 3.93 -1.71
C PHE A 67 8.18 4.74 -2.88
N VAL A 68 8.35 6.05 -2.67
CA VAL A 68 9.01 6.94 -3.63
C VAL A 68 10.49 6.51 -3.76
N PRO A 69 10.94 6.08 -4.93
CA PRO A 69 12.34 5.69 -5.14
C PRO A 69 13.19 6.96 -5.38
N SER A 70 13.64 7.62 -4.31
CA SER A 70 14.49 8.79 -4.43
C SER A 70 15.53 8.85 -3.33
N VAL A 71 16.73 9.28 -3.68
CA VAL A 71 17.84 9.49 -2.73
C VAL A 71 17.47 10.50 -1.65
N SER A 72 16.71 11.53 -2.00
CA SER A 72 16.25 12.54 -1.03
C SER A 72 15.30 11.96 0.01
N ASP A 73 14.42 11.03 -0.38
CA ASP A 73 13.49 10.39 0.55
C ASP A 73 14.24 9.39 1.47
N ASP A 74 15.22 8.67 0.93
CA ASP A 74 16.07 7.77 1.71
C ASP A 74 16.90 8.52 2.75
N ILE A 75 17.53 9.64 2.37
CA ILE A 75 18.28 10.51 3.30
C ILE A 75 17.34 11.08 4.38
N ALA A 76 16.10 11.43 4.02
CA ALA A 76 15.10 11.92 4.97
C ALA A 76 14.58 10.83 5.92
N GLY A 77 14.97 9.57 5.72
CA GLY A 77 14.66 8.44 6.59
C GLY A 77 13.52 7.55 6.10
N GLY A 78 13.33 7.43 4.80
CA GLY A 78 12.27 6.60 4.18
C GLY A 78 12.24 5.18 4.72
N ILE A 79 13.40 4.50 4.78
CA ILE A 79 13.50 3.12 5.31
C ILE A 79 13.11 3.06 6.79
N ARG A 80 13.51 4.05 7.60
CA ARG A 80 13.14 4.11 9.02
C ARG A 80 11.64 4.27 9.21
N GLU A 81 11.00 5.14 8.43
CA GLU A 81 9.56 5.35 8.51
C GLU A 81 8.78 4.11 7.97
N ALA A 82 9.33 3.39 6.99
CA ALA A 82 8.78 2.12 6.52
C ALA A 82 8.78 1.06 7.63
N ALA A 83 9.88 0.88 8.31
CA ALA A 83 9.99 -0.03 9.45
C ALA A 83 9.04 0.38 10.60
N ARG A 84 8.93 1.69 10.86
CA ARG A 84 8.00 2.22 11.85
C ARG A 84 6.53 1.97 11.49
N LEU A 85 6.18 2.07 10.20
CA LEU A 85 4.84 1.75 9.73
C LEU A 85 4.51 0.28 9.98
N ALA A 86 5.40 -0.63 9.59
CA ALA A 86 5.22 -2.06 9.79
C ALA A 86 5.04 -2.40 11.29
N ALA A 87 5.92 -1.87 12.14
CA ALA A 87 5.80 -2.04 13.59
C ALA A 87 4.48 -1.47 14.13
N THR A 88 4.06 -0.29 13.66
CA THR A 88 2.81 0.34 14.12
C THR A 88 1.58 -0.52 13.79
N TYR A 89 1.50 -1.10 12.59
CA TYR A 89 0.39 -1.98 12.22
C TYR A 89 0.43 -3.32 12.96
N ALA A 90 1.63 -3.85 13.21
CA ALA A 90 1.79 -5.10 13.96
C ALA A 90 1.45 -4.94 15.45
N ASP A 91 1.84 -3.80 16.05
CA ASP A 91 1.64 -3.54 17.48
C ASP A 91 0.23 -3.06 17.82
N ALA A 92 -0.48 -2.43 16.87
CA ALA A 92 -1.81 -1.88 17.12
C ALA A 92 -2.81 -2.98 17.47
N THR A 93 -3.48 -2.80 18.61
CA THR A 93 -4.44 -3.76 19.18
C THR A 93 -5.88 -3.50 18.74
N THR A 94 -6.18 -2.31 18.21
CA THR A 94 -7.49 -1.99 17.67
C THR A 94 -7.80 -2.81 16.41
N ALA A 95 -9.08 -3.08 16.14
CA ALA A 95 -9.49 -3.81 14.95
C ALA A 95 -9.05 -3.10 13.66
N LYS A 96 -8.47 -3.86 12.74
CA LYS A 96 -7.92 -3.35 11.47
C LYS A 96 -8.51 -4.11 10.29
N VAL A 97 -8.99 -3.37 9.31
CA VAL A 97 -9.46 -3.90 8.03
C VAL A 97 -8.65 -3.26 6.91
N THR A 98 -8.09 -4.07 6.01
CA THR A 98 -7.39 -3.56 4.82
C THR A 98 -8.18 -3.93 3.57
N VAL A 99 -8.49 -2.93 2.76
CA VAL A 99 -9.19 -3.06 1.47
C VAL A 99 -8.19 -2.78 0.35
N LEU A 100 -7.91 -3.78 -0.48
CA LEU A 100 -7.06 -3.67 -1.66
C LEU A 100 -7.93 -3.19 -2.83
N ALA A 101 -7.92 -1.88 -3.07
CA ALA A 101 -8.79 -1.24 -4.05
C ALA A 101 -8.17 -1.12 -5.45
N GLY A 102 -6.84 -1.18 -5.53
CA GLY A 102 -6.09 -1.05 -6.77
C GLY A 102 -4.76 -1.79 -6.69
N LYS A 103 -3.65 -1.10 -6.93
CA LYS A 103 -2.32 -1.69 -6.79
C LYS A 103 -1.93 -1.81 -5.31
N ALA A 104 -1.34 -2.94 -4.97
CA ALA A 104 -0.76 -3.22 -3.66
C ALA A 104 0.61 -3.86 -3.86
N VAL A 105 1.63 -3.02 -4.08
CA VAL A 105 2.95 -3.44 -4.54
C VAL A 105 4.01 -3.15 -3.47
N GLY A 106 4.89 -4.12 -3.28
CA GLY A 106 6.12 -3.98 -2.52
C GLY A 106 5.96 -3.96 -0.99
N PRO A 107 7.02 -3.54 -0.28
CA PRO A 107 7.08 -3.61 1.18
C PRO A 107 6.02 -2.78 1.90
N VAL A 108 5.53 -1.70 1.29
CA VAL A 108 4.47 -0.88 1.87
C VAL A 108 3.17 -1.65 2.00
N TYR A 109 2.82 -2.47 0.99
CA TYR A 109 1.66 -3.35 1.09
C TYR A 109 1.82 -4.34 2.23
N THR A 110 2.98 -4.99 2.36
CA THR A 110 3.23 -5.95 3.44
C THR A 110 3.02 -5.32 4.82
N ALA A 111 3.43 -4.07 5.02
CA ALA A 111 3.20 -3.35 6.26
C ALA A 111 1.70 -3.07 6.50
N LEU A 112 0.99 -2.61 5.47
CA LEU A 112 -0.44 -2.27 5.56
C LEU A 112 -1.37 -3.50 5.59
N ALA A 113 -0.89 -4.66 5.15
CA ALA A 113 -1.62 -5.92 5.16
C ALA A 113 -1.64 -6.63 6.53
N ALA A 114 -0.91 -6.11 7.53
CA ALA A 114 -0.99 -6.59 8.90
C ALA A 114 -2.32 -6.15 9.54
N ALA A 115 -3.42 -6.74 9.09
CA ALA A 115 -4.79 -6.45 9.48
C ALA A 115 -5.55 -7.74 9.83
N ASP A 116 -6.59 -7.60 10.65
CA ASP A 116 -7.43 -8.71 11.09
C ASP A 116 -8.30 -9.27 9.94
N LEU A 117 -8.70 -8.39 9.02
CA LEU A 117 -9.43 -8.75 7.81
C LEU A 117 -8.83 -8.04 6.60
N ARG A 118 -8.61 -8.80 5.51
CA ARG A 118 -8.20 -8.28 4.21
C ARG A 118 -9.29 -8.55 3.18
N ILE A 119 -9.61 -7.56 2.39
CA ILE A 119 -10.61 -7.62 1.33
C ILE A 119 -9.94 -7.17 0.03
N ALA A 120 -9.91 -8.04 -0.96
CA ALA A 120 -9.38 -7.72 -2.28
C ALA A 120 -10.54 -7.42 -3.25
N VAL A 121 -10.54 -6.24 -3.84
CA VAL A 121 -11.52 -5.86 -4.86
C VAL A 121 -11.13 -6.52 -6.19
N THR A 122 -12.11 -7.00 -6.94
CA THR A 122 -11.88 -7.57 -8.29
C THR A 122 -11.11 -6.59 -9.16
N GLY A 123 -10.00 -7.06 -9.74
CA GLY A 123 -9.10 -6.24 -10.55
C GLY A 123 -7.96 -5.57 -9.79
N CYS A 124 -7.84 -5.76 -8.46
CA CYS A 124 -6.64 -5.34 -7.75
C CYS A 124 -5.42 -6.16 -8.19
N VAL A 125 -4.25 -5.55 -8.09
CA VAL A 125 -2.95 -6.16 -8.41
C VAL A 125 -2.10 -6.21 -7.15
N VAL A 126 -1.79 -7.42 -6.70
CA VAL A 126 -0.95 -7.64 -5.50
C VAL A 126 0.36 -8.28 -5.92
N SER A 127 1.48 -7.62 -5.66
CA SER A 127 2.80 -8.11 -6.06
C SER A 127 3.90 -7.65 -5.10
N ALA A 128 4.90 -8.49 -4.91
CA ALA A 128 6.10 -8.13 -4.14
C ALA A 128 6.96 -7.07 -4.84
N LEU A 129 6.96 -7.07 -6.18
CA LEU A 129 7.62 -6.09 -7.04
C LEU A 129 6.65 -5.63 -8.13
N GLU A 130 6.91 -4.48 -8.73
CA GLU A 130 6.18 -4.09 -9.95
C GLU A 130 6.31 -5.23 -10.99
N PRO A 131 5.22 -5.68 -11.62
CA PRO A 131 5.24 -6.84 -12.52
C PRO A 131 6.30 -6.79 -13.61
N SER A 132 6.56 -5.62 -14.21
CA SER A 132 7.64 -5.45 -15.20
C SER A 132 9.04 -5.71 -14.62
N ALA A 133 9.28 -5.30 -13.38
CA ALA A 133 10.53 -5.57 -12.69
C ALA A 133 10.65 -7.05 -12.29
N ALA A 134 9.55 -7.66 -11.83
CA ALA A 134 9.53 -9.07 -11.48
C ALA A 134 9.87 -9.97 -12.68
N VAL A 135 9.26 -9.73 -13.82
CA VAL A 135 9.53 -10.54 -15.03
C VAL A 135 10.92 -10.32 -15.60
N SER A 136 11.48 -9.13 -15.46
CA SER A 136 12.87 -8.85 -15.87
C SER A 136 13.91 -9.66 -15.07
N VAL A 137 13.54 -10.10 -13.86
CA VAL A 137 14.38 -11.01 -13.05
C VAL A 137 14.06 -12.47 -13.36
N LEU A 138 12.76 -12.83 -13.37
CA LEU A 138 12.31 -14.22 -13.49
C LEU A 138 12.50 -14.80 -14.91
N TYR A 139 12.34 -13.99 -15.94
CA TYR A 139 12.37 -14.39 -17.35
C TYR A 139 13.49 -13.68 -18.11
N LYS A 140 14.58 -13.35 -17.43
CA LYS A 140 15.69 -12.57 -18.00
C LYS A 140 16.19 -13.17 -19.30
N ASP A 141 16.56 -14.47 -19.31
CA ASP A 141 17.16 -15.14 -20.46
C ASP A 141 16.23 -15.18 -21.68
N GLU A 142 14.92 -15.34 -21.44
CA GLU A 142 13.91 -15.33 -22.51
C GLU A 142 13.68 -13.93 -23.09
N ILE A 143 13.72 -12.92 -22.22
CA ILE A 143 13.57 -11.51 -22.62
C ILE A 143 14.81 -11.04 -23.40
N ASP A 144 16.00 -11.37 -22.92
CA ASP A 144 17.27 -11.00 -23.57
C ASP A 144 17.46 -11.69 -24.93
N ALA A 145 16.89 -12.88 -25.12
CA ALA A 145 16.91 -13.60 -26.39
C ALA A 145 15.87 -13.10 -27.43
N SER A 146 14.99 -12.17 -27.06
CA SER A 146 13.94 -11.65 -27.94
C SER A 146 14.43 -10.52 -28.84
N ASP A 147 13.91 -10.43 -30.07
CA ASP A 147 14.21 -9.34 -31.00
C ASP A 147 13.74 -7.97 -30.51
N ASN A 148 12.74 -7.95 -29.60
CA ASN A 148 12.18 -6.72 -29.01
C ASN A 148 11.98 -6.89 -27.50
N ILE A 149 12.97 -6.48 -26.74
CA ILE A 149 13.02 -6.58 -25.27
C ILE A 149 11.83 -5.91 -24.61
N ILE A 150 11.41 -4.71 -25.08
CA ILE A 150 10.32 -3.95 -24.48
C ILE A 150 8.99 -4.69 -24.70
N ALA A 151 8.73 -5.17 -25.91
CA ALA A 151 7.51 -5.91 -26.22
C ALA A 151 7.44 -7.23 -25.45
N ALA A 152 8.56 -7.95 -25.37
CA ALA A 152 8.66 -9.19 -24.61
C ALA A 152 8.43 -8.97 -23.10
N THR A 153 9.05 -7.94 -22.53
CA THR A 153 8.84 -7.56 -21.10
C THR A 153 7.37 -7.24 -20.83
N ASN A 154 6.74 -6.43 -21.68
CA ASN A 154 5.34 -6.05 -21.51
C ASN A 154 4.38 -7.25 -21.62
N ALA A 155 4.61 -8.14 -22.58
CA ALA A 155 3.82 -9.35 -22.75
C ALA A 155 3.95 -10.30 -21.55
N LYS A 156 5.18 -10.52 -21.06
CA LYS A 156 5.45 -11.33 -19.87
C LYS A 156 4.86 -10.70 -18.60
N ALA A 157 4.96 -9.37 -18.44
CA ALA A 157 4.38 -8.66 -17.32
C ALA A 157 2.86 -8.76 -17.29
N ALA A 158 2.19 -8.67 -18.45
CA ALA A 158 0.75 -8.84 -18.54
C ALA A 158 0.31 -10.26 -18.16
N ALA A 159 1.01 -11.29 -18.66
CA ALA A 159 0.75 -12.68 -18.32
C ALA A 159 0.98 -12.94 -16.81
N TYR A 160 2.11 -12.50 -16.27
CA TYR A 160 2.44 -12.61 -14.85
C TYR A 160 1.39 -11.93 -13.96
N THR A 161 0.94 -10.73 -14.36
CA THR A 161 -0.09 -9.99 -13.61
C THR A 161 -1.40 -10.77 -13.58
N ALA A 162 -1.84 -11.30 -14.71
CA ALA A 162 -3.10 -12.06 -14.80
C ALA A 162 -3.05 -13.36 -14.00
N GLU A 163 -1.92 -14.06 -14.00
CA GLU A 163 -1.76 -15.38 -13.38
C GLU A 163 -1.42 -15.29 -11.89
N MET A 164 -0.46 -14.42 -11.51
CA MET A 164 0.14 -14.42 -10.19
C MET A 164 -0.30 -13.27 -9.30
N CYS A 165 -0.74 -12.14 -9.86
CA CYS A 165 -1.00 -10.92 -9.09
C CYS A 165 -2.48 -10.59 -8.93
N SER A 166 -3.37 -11.55 -9.19
CA SER A 166 -4.82 -11.32 -9.13
C SER A 166 -5.35 -11.26 -7.69
N ALA A 167 -6.54 -10.69 -7.52
CA ALA A 167 -7.27 -10.68 -6.24
C ALA A 167 -7.48 -12.08 -5.62
N ALA A 168 -7.49 -13.13 -6.44
CA ALA A 168 -7.64 -14.51 -5.98
C ALA A 168 -6.37 -15.06 -5.28
N ASN A 169 -5.22 -14.44 -5.54
CA ASN A 169 -3.93 -14.80 -4.96
C ASN A 169 -3.49 -13.86 -3.82
N ALA A 170 -4.33 -12.90 -3.44
CA ALA A 170 -4.07 -11.85 -2.46
C ALA A 170 -4.20 -12.33 -0.99
#